data_becb666db62be6652c0cd0891ea28760
#
_entry.id   becb666db62be6652c0cd0891ea28760
#
_cell.length_a   1.000
_cell.length_b   1.000
_cell.length_c   1.000
_cell.angle_alpha   90.00
_cell.angle_beta   90.00
_cell.angle_gamma   90.00
#
_symmetry.space_group_name_H-M   'P 1'
#
loop_
_entity.id
_entity.type
_entity.pdbx_description
1 polymer ?
#
loop_
_entity_poly.entity_id
_entity_poly.type
_entity_poly.pdbx_seq_one_letter_code
_entity_poly.pdbx_strand_id
1 'polypeptide(L)'
;MPILDNRKDRFVEDQDSRVSVGIDFPFARVVGGDGYFGTTKTTIEAVKTNIRLLLQTNQGERLFQPSLGMNLKQLLFEQMTEDLSIQIENNIVDVFQRWLPFVDLRNIEVNRRDDINQVTINIEFNINRTPNSLESVQVTFDGVGDETTSTTGDGAY
;
A
#
# COMPACT_ATOMS: atom_id res chain seq x y z
N MET A 1 -20.47 -30.92 -10.49
CA MET A 1 -21.14 -29.65 -10.16
C MET A 1 -20.12 -28.54 -10.35
N PRO A 2 -20.36 -27.58 -11.21
CA PRO A 2 -19.46 -26.44 -11.30
C PRO A 2 -19.58 -25.64 -9.99
N ILE A 3 -18.45 -25.46 -9.32
CA ILE A 3 -18.34 -24.55 -8.18
C ILE A 3 -18.61 -23.17 -8.78
N LEU A 4 -19.77 -22.62 -8.50
CA LEU A 4 -20.09 -21.24 -8.83
C LEU A 4 -19.06 -20.38 -8.11
N ASP A 5 -18.07 -19.90 -8.85
CA ASP A 5 -17.17 -18.86 -8.38
C ASP A 5 -18.01 -17.61 -8.11
N ASN A 6 -18.45 -17.47 -6.87
CA ASN A 6 -19.31 -16.38 -6.42
C ASN A 6 -18.48 -15.10 -6.14
N ARG A 7 -17.32 -14.99 -6.78
CA ARG A 7 -16.56 -13.75 -6.87
C ARG A 7 -17.19 -12.89 -7.97
N LYS A 8 -18.40 -12.38 -7.70
CA LYS A 8 -18.89 -11.23 -8.44
C LYS A 8 -17.86 -10.12 -8.25
N ASP A 9 -17.33 -9.64 -9.35
CA ASP A 9 -16.48 -8.47 -9.37
C ASP A 9 -17.14 -7.38 -8.53
N ARG A 10 -16.50 -7.03 -7.41
CA ARG A 10 -17.09 -6.20 -6.35
C ARG A 10 -17.25 -4.76 -6.79
N PHE A 11 -16.47 -4.37 -7.77
CA PHE A 11 -16.46 -3.03 -8.35
C PHE A 11 -16.82 -3.13 -9.82
N VAL A 12 -17.51 -2.10 -10.32
CA VAL A 12 -17.91 -2.04 -11.73
C VAL A 12 -16.70 -2.01 -12.65
N GLU A 13 -15.64 -1.37 -12.19
CA GLU A 13 -14.36 -1.23 -12.86
C GLU A 13 -13.64 -2.57 -13.06
N ASP A 14 -13.87 -3.53 -12.17
CA ASP A 14 -13.25 -4.86 -12.19
C ASP A 14 -13.94 -5.83 -13.17
N GLN A 15 -15.05 -5.43 -13.78
CA GLN A 15 -15.84 -6.28 -14.68
C GLN A 15 -15.19 -6.47 -16.05
N ASP A 16 -14.34 -5.56 -16.49
CA ASP A 16 -13.61 -5.67 -17.75
C ASP A 16 -12.10 -5.75 -17.51
N SER A 17 -11.54 -6.94 -17.54
CA SER A 17 -10.11 -7.20 -17.36
C SER A 17 -9.20 -6.53 -18.39
N ARG A 18 -9.76 -6.00 -19.48
CA ARG A 18 -9.01 -5.25 -20.50
C ARG A 18 -8.78 -3.80 -20.08
N VAL A 19 -9.59 -3.29 -19.17
CA VAL A 19 -9.45 -1.92 -18.66
C VAL A 19 -8.42 -1.91 -17.52
N SER A 20 -7.46 -1.00 -17.61
CA SER A 20 -6.49 -0.76 -16.54
C SER A 20 -7.04 0.27 -15.59
N VAL A 21 -7.10 -0.06 -14.29
CA VAL A 21 -7.63 0.81 -13.23
C VAL A 21 -6.54 1.78 -12.74
N GLY A 22 -5.29 1.35 -12.74
CA GLY A 22 -4.16 2.14 -12.27
C GLY A 22 -2.84 1.67 -12.85
N ILE A 23 -1.77 2.35 -12.45
CA ILE A 23 -0.40 1.97 -12.78
C ILE A 23 0.15 1.17 -11.62
N ASP A 24 0.82 0.06 -11.91
CA ASP A 24 1.47 -0.76 -10.89
C ASP A 24 2.76 -0.12 -10.38
N PHE A 25 3.06 -0.32 -9.11
CA PHE A 25 4.26 0.19 -8.48
C PHE A 25 4.93 -0.93 -7.64
N PRO A 26 6.25 -1.13 -7.75
CA PRO A 26 7.26 -0.33 -8.46
C PRO A 26 7.12 -0.43 -10.00
N PHE A 27 7.53 0.64 -10.68
CA PHE A 27 7.46 0.71 -12.14
C PHE A 27 8.33 -0.37 -12.78
N ALA A 28 7.70 -1.42 -13.27
CA ALA A 28 8.36 -2.47 -14.03
C ALA A 28 7.99 -2.41 -15.51
N ARG A 29 8.99 -2.63 -16.37
CA ARG A 29 8.73 -2.77 -17.80
C ARG A 29 8.10 -4.13 -18.06
N VAL A 30 6.91 -4.13 -18.63
CA VAL A 30 6.22 -5.36 -19.05
C VAL A 30 6.49 -5.60 -20.53
N VAL A 31 7.04 -6.78 -20.84
CA VAL A 31 7.25 -7.21 -22.22
C VAL A 31 6.03 -8.02 -22.67
N GLY A 32 5.34 -7.54 -23.70
CA GLY A 32 4.19 -8.25 -24.30
C GLY A 32 2.83 -7.90 -23.68
N GLY A 33 2.73 -6.86 -22.86
CA GLY A 33 1.46 -6.35 -22.32
C GLY A 33 0.88 -5.17 -23.11
N ASP A 34 -0.28 -4.69 -22.67
CA ASP A 34 -1.01 -3.56 -23.27
C ASP A 34 -0.35 -2.18 -22.99
N GLY A 35 0.96 -2.14 -22.81
CA GLY A 35 1.67 -0.90 -22.55
C GLY A 35 3.12 -1.13 -22.14
N TYR A 36 3.82 -0.02 -21.90
CA TYR A 36 5.23 -0.04 -21.50
C TYR A 36 5.43 -0.38 -20.02
N PHE A 37 4.49 0.06 -19.16
CA PHE A 37 4.51 -0.13 -17.73
C PHE A 37 3.45 -1.14 -17.28
N GLY A 38 3.71 -1.81 -16.15
CA GLY A 38 2.71 -2.64 -15.48
C GLY A 38 1.49 -1.82 -15.06
N THR A 39 0.32 -2.40 -15.20
CA THR A 39 -0.95 -1.78 -14.82
C THR A 39 -1.73 -2.68 -13.88
N THR A 40 -2.42 -2.09 -12.91
CA THR A 40 -3.34 -2.81 -12.04
C THR A 40 -4.66 -3.05 -12.76
N LYS A 41 -5.21 -4.24 -12.61
CA LYS A 41 -6.46 -4.64 -13.27
C LYS A 41 -7.65 -4.63 -12.33
N THR A 42 -7.41 -4.60 -11.02
CA THR A 42 -8.46 -4.59 -10.01
C THR A 42 -8.38 -3.33 -9.14
N THR A 43 -9.53 -2.90 -8.64
CA THR A 43 -9.62 -1.75 -7.74
C THR A 43 -8.82 -1.99 -6.46
N ILE A 44 -8.81 -3.21 -5.93
CA ILE A 44 -8.05 -3.56 -4.73
C ILE A 44 -6.55 -3.41 -4.96
N GLU A 45 -6.02 -3.91 -6.09
CA GLU A 45 -4.61 -3.73 -6.44
C GLU A 45 -4.24 -2.26 -6.57
N ALA A 46 -5.09 -1.46 -7.24
CA ALA A 46 -4.88 -0.02 -7.37
C ALA A 46 -4.86 0.69 -6.01
N VAL A 47 -5.75 0.32 -5.08
CA VAL A 47 -5.75 0.86 -3.72
C VAL A 47 -4.49 0.47 -2.96
N LYS A 48 -4.06 -0.80 -3.03
CA LYS A 48 -2.80 -1.26 -2.41
C LYS A 48 -1.60 -0.47 -2.94
N THR A 49 -1.54 -0.24 -4.24
CA THR A 49 -0.49 0.58 -4.86
C THR A 49 -0.54 2.03 -4.39
N ASN A 50 -1.73 2.63 -4.30
CA ASN A 50 -1.89 3.99 -3.78
C ASN A 50 -1.46 4.11 -2.31
N ILE A 51 -1.75 3.12 -1.48
CA ILE A 51 -1.29 3.07 -0.09
C ILE A 51 0.24 3.05 -0.03
N ARG A 52 0.89 2.17 -0.82
CA ARG A 52 2.36 2.12 -0.88
C ARG A 52 2.96 3.46 -1.30
N LEU A 53 2.44 4.07 -2.36
CA LEU A 53 2.90 5.37 -2.82
C LEU A 53 2.72 6.46 -1.77
N LEU A 54 1.59 6.45 -1.05
CA LEU A 54 1.30 7.43 -0.02
C LEU A 54 2.30 7.34 1.15
N LEU A 55 2.61 6.13 1.60
CA LEU A 55 3.57 5.88 2.69
C LEU A 55 5.01 6.20 2.29
N GLN A 56 5.38 5.94 1.04
CA GLN A 56 6.74 6.16 0.53
C GLN A 56 6.98 7.60 0.07
N THR A 57 5.94 8.40 -0.13
CA THR A 57 6.06 9.80 -0.52
C THR A 57 6.33 10.67 0.70
N ASN A 58 7.43 11.43 0.70
CA ASN A 58 7.68 12.41 1.75
C ASN A 58 6.90 13.71 1.47
N GLN A 59 6.49 14.38 2.54
CA GLN A 59 5.87 15.70 2.42
C GLN A 59 6.85 16.69 1.76
N GLY A 60 6.35 17.46 0.80
CA GLY A 60 7.15 18.41 0.04
C GLY A 60 7.75 17.88 -1.27
N GLU A 61 7.76 16.57 -1.51
CA GLU A 61 8.28 15.99 -2.75
C GLU A 61 7.39 16.27 -3.97
N ARG A 62 6.08 16.40 -3.76
CA ARG A 62 5.13 16.70 -4.86
C ARG A 62 4.92 18.19 -5.03
N LEU A 63 5.36 18.73 -6.17
CA LEU A 63 5.29 20.15 -6.50
C LEU A 63 3.88 20.75 -6.42
N PHE A 64 2.85 20.03 -6.88
CA PHE A 64 1.47 20.54 -6.89
C PHE A 64 0.66 20.11 -5.66
N GLN A 65 1.20 19.21 -4.82
CA GLN A 65 0.53 18.70 -3.63
C GLN A 65 1.55 18.47 -2.51
N PRO A 66 2.18 19.52 -1.99
CA PRO A 66 3.28 19.39 -1.01
C PRO A 66 2.83 18.78 0.33
N SER A 67 1.54 18.81 0.64
CA SER A 67 1.00 18.21 1.85
C SER A 67 0.67 16.70 1.71
N LEU A 68 0.83 16.12 0.50
CA LEU A 68 0.61 14.69 0.29
C LEU A 68 1.82 13.89 0.75
N GLY A 69 1.55 12.75 1.38
CA GLY A 69 2.57 11.87 1.92
C GLY A 69 2.81 12.08 3.41
N MET A 70 3.81 11.42 3.93
CA MET A 70 4.23 11.51 5.32
C MET A 70 5.74 11.41 5.43
N ASN A 71 6.32 12.03 6.46
CA ASN A 71 7.77 11.97 6.71
C ASN A 71 8.17 10.70 7.48
N LEU A 72 7.69 9.57 6.99
CA LEU A 72 7.87 8.30 7.68
C LEU A 72 9.34 7.93 7.78
N LYS A 73 10.11 8.12 6.70
CA LYS A 73 11.55 7.85 6.71
C LYS A 73 12.27 8.58 7.84
N GLN A 74 11.95 9.84 8.08
CA GLN A 74 12.57 10.62 9.14
C GLN A 74 12.28 10.04 10.53
N LEU A 75 11.03 9.65 10.79
CA LEU A 75 10.63 9.04 12.06
C LEU A 75 11.28 7.66 12.27
N LEU A 76 11.45 6.90 11.21
CA LEU A 76 12.04 5.55 11.29
C LEU A 76 13.54 5.56 11.62
N PHE A 77 14.24 6.68 11.38
CA PHE A 77 15.67 6.85 11.75
C PHE A 77 15.86 7.34 13.18
N GLU A 78 14.81 7.75 13.87
CA GLU A 78 14.87 8.09 15.27
C GLU A 78 14.99 6.82 16.14
N GLN A 79 15.44 6.99 17.38
CA GLN A 79 15.54 5.87 18.31
C GLN A 79 14.13 5.32 18.60
N MET A 80 13.89 4.06 18.25
CA MET A 80 12.58 3.45 18.41
C MET A 80 12.25 3.28 19.88
N THR A 81 11.23 4.00 20.32
CA THR A 81 10.58 3.88 21.61
C THR A 81 9.12 3.46 21.40
N GLU A 82 8.45 3.00 22.45
CA GLU A 82 7.02 2.70 22.37
C GLU A 82 6.21 3.95 21.95
N ASP A 83 6.60 5.11 22.45
CA ASP A 83 5.98 6.39 22.08
C ASP A 83 6.13 6.70 20.58
N LEU A 84 7.26 6.36 19.97
CA LEU A 84 7.49 6.58 18.55
C LEU A 84 6.61 5.65 17.69
N SER A 85 6.42 4.39 18.10
CA SER A 85 5.51 3.47 17.41
C SER A 85 4.09 4.02 17.38
N ILE A 86 3.61 4.51 18.52
CA ILE A 86 2.28 5.14 18.64
C ILE A 86 2.18 6.40 17.76
N GLN A 87 3.23 7.22 17.70
CA GLN A 87 3.26 8.39 16.83
C GLN A 87 3.19 8.01 15.34
N ILE A 88 3.91 6.97 14.93
CA ILE A 88 3.85 6.46 13.56
C ILE A 88 2.43 5.99 13.22
N GLU A 89 1.81 5.19 14.09
CA GLU A 89 0.44 4.72 13.91
C GLU A 89 -0.55 5.88 13.78
N ASN A 90 -0.49 6.86 14.68
CA ASN A 90 -1.36 8.05 14.63
C ASN A 90 -1.16 8.86 13.35
N ASN A 91 0.09 9.06 12.93
CA ASN A 91 0.39 9.76 11.68
C ASN A 91 -0.17 9.02 10.45
N ILE A 92 -0.09 7.69 10.44
CA ILE A 92 -0.69 6.86 9.39
C ILE A 92 -2.20 7.07 9.36
N VAL A 93 -2.87 7.00 10.51
CA VAL A 93 -4.32 7.19 10.62
C VAL A 93 -4.73 8.56 10.09
N ASP A 94 -4.04 9.64 10.50
CA ASP A 94 -4.35 11.01 10.05
C ASP A 94 -4.18 11.17 8.53
N VAL A 95 -3.12 10.61 7.98
CA VAL A 95 -2.86 10.68 6.53
C VAL A 95 -3.90 9.90 5.73
N PHE A 96 -4.32 8.72 6.23
CA PHE A 96 -5.35 7.93 5.58
C PHE A 96 -6.72 8.63 5.63
N GLN A 97 -7.11 9.17 6.77
CA GLN A 97 -8.36 9.93 6.89
C GLN A 97 -8.42 11.11 5.91
N ARG A 98 -7.28 11.74 5.68
CA ARG A 98 -7.18 12.90 4.79
C ARG A 98 -7.17 12.54 3.31
N TRP A 99 -6.42 11.50 2.93
CA TRP A 99 -6.14 11.19 1.52
C TRP A 99 -6.87 9.97 0.98
N LEU A 100 -7.22 9.02 1.85
CA LEU A 100 -7.92 7.79 1.51
C LEU A 100 -9.15 7.57 2.40
N PRO A 101 -10.12 8.51 2.44
CA PRO A 101 -11.26 8.45 3.36
C PRO A 101 -12.20 7.26 3.11
N PHE A 102 -12.05 6.56 1.98
CA PHE A 102 -12.80 5.36 1.65
C PHE A 102 -12.15 4.07 2.15
N VAL A 103 -10.97 4.17 2.77
CA VAL A 103 -10.22 3.06 3.36
C VAL A 103 -10.38 3.09 4.88
N ASP A 104 -10.95 2.02 5.44
CA ASP A 104 -11.05 1.82 6.88
C ASP A 104 -9.87 1.01 7.37
N LEU A 105 -9.00 1.62 8.16
CA LEU A 105 -7.89 0.95 8.83
C LEU A 105 -8.41 0.04 9.94
N ARG A 106 -7.92 -1.20 9.98
CA ARG A 106 -8.27 -2.19 11.00
C ARG A 106 -7.14 -2.47 11.95
N ASN A 107 -5.96 -2.65 11.42
CA ASN A 107 -4.76 -2.92 12.20
C ASN A 107 -3.54 -2.28 11.55
N ILE A 108 -2.62 -1.79 12.36
CA ILE A 108 -1.32 -1.27 11.91
C ILE A 108 -0.28 -1.92 12.82
N GLU A 109 0.67 -2.61 12.24
CA GLU A 109 1.81 -3.17 12.94
C GLU A 109 3.11 -2.59 12.41
N VAL A 110 3.94 -2.06 13.30
CA VAL A 110 5.26 -1.55 13.00
C VAL A 110 6.30 -2.49 13.58
N ASN A 111 6.94 -3.27 12.72
CA ASN A 111 7.97 -4.23 13.10
C ASN A 111 9.36 -3.74 12.68
N ARG A 112 10.24 -3.54 13.65
CA ARG A 112 11.62 -3.14 13.42
C ARG A 112 12.57 -4.33 13.59
N ARG A 113 13.53 -4.41 12.65
CA ARG A 113 14.67 -5.33 12.74
C ARG A 113 15.95 -4.51 12.84
N ASP A 114 16.44 -4.37 14.05
CA ASP A 114 17.65 -3.56 14.34
C ASP A 114 18.92 -4.19 13.77
N ASP A 115 18.94 -5.51 13.62
CA ASP A 115 20.06 -6.27 13.06
C ASP A 115 20.38 -5.91 11.60
N ILE A 116 19.36 -5.56 10.83
CA ILE A 116 19.46 -5.21 9.41
C ILE A 116 19.00 -3.77 9.10
N ASN A 117 18.77 -2.95 10.13
CA ASN A 117 18.23 -1.58 9.97
C ASN A 117 16.98 -1.51 9.08
N GLN A 118 16.07 -2.44 9.27
CA GLN A 118 14.86 -2.53 8.47
C GLN A 118 13.62 -2.29 9.33
N VAL A 119 12.66 -1.57 8.78
CA VAL A 119 11.34 -1.39 9.39
C VAL A 119 10.27 -1.87 8.41
N THR A 120 9.42 -2.76 8.89
CA THR A 120 8.29 -3.29 8.12
C THR A 120 6.99 -2.79 8.75
N ILE A 121 6.14 -2.20 7.93
CA ILE A 121 4.82 -1.73 8.33
C ILE A 121 3.79 -2.61 7.64
N ASN A 122 2.99 -3.32 8.43
CA ASN A 122 1.86 -4.09 7.97
C ASN A 122 0.58 -3.31 8.25
N ILE A 123 -0.23 -3.10 7.24
CA ILE A 123 -1.51 -2.41 7.34
C ILE A 123 -2.62 -3.33 6.88
N GLU A 124 -3.56 -3.59 7.76
CA GLU A 124 -4.81 -4.28 7.45
C GLU A 124 -5.92 -3.25 7.31
N PHE A 125 -6.68 -3.36 6.23
CA PHE A 125 -7.72 -2.39 5.91
C PHE A 125 -8.90 -3.02 5.20
N ASN A 126 -10.02 -2.34 5.24
CA ASN A 126 -11.21 -2.62 4.44
C ASN A 126 -11.52 -1.43 3.54
N ILE A 127 -12.23 -1.69 2.46
CA ILE A 127 -12.78 -0.62 1.62
C ILE A 127 -14.27 -0.48 1.98
N ASN A 128 -14.74 0.74 2.18
CA ASN A 128 -16.11 1.03 2.65
C ASN A 128 -17.22 0.36 1.80
N ARG A 129 -16.97 0.11 0.52
CA ARG A 129 -17.91 -0.59 -0.36
C ARG A 129 -17.95 -2.11 -0.13
N THR A 130 -16.94 -2.67 0.53
CA THR A 130 -16.82 -4.12 0.80
C THR A 130 -16.34 -4.37 2.22
N PRO A 131 -17.15 -4.05 3.25
CA PRO A 131 -16.71 -4.09 4.64
C PRO A 131 -16.36 -5.49 5.15
N ASN A 132 -16.78 -6.54 4.45
CA ASN A 132 -16.54 -7.93 4.83
C ASN A 132 -15.24 -8.51 4.26
N SER A 133 -14.50 -7.76 3.43
CA SER A 133 -13.20 -8.20 2.93
C SER A 133 -12.08 -7.48 3.67
N LEU A 134 -11.27 -8.25 4.37
CA LEU A 134 -10.04 -7.76 4.98
C LEU A 134 -8.91 -7.90 3.96
N GLU A 135 -8.24 -6.79 3.68
CA GLU A 135 -7.10 -6.74 2.77
C GLU A 135 -5.86 -6.29 3.56
N SER A 136 -4.69 -6.73 3.13
CA SER A 136 -3.44 -6.32 3.78
C SER A 136 -2.43 -5.77 2.80
N VAL A 137 -1.64 -4.82 3.27
CA VAL A 137 -0.50 -4.26 2.55
C VAL A 137 0.70 -4.24 3.48
N GLN A 138 1.82 -4.75 3.00
CA GLN A 138 3.11 -4.66 3.66
C GLN A 138 4.00 -3.67 2.93
N VAL A 139 4.63 -2.78 3.68
CA VAL A 139 5.63 -1.84 3.17
C VAL A 139 6.89 -1.96 4.03
N THR A 140 8.02 -2.18 3.37
CA THR A 140 9.32 -2.32 4.03
C THR A 140 10.17 -1.11 3.71
N PHE A 141 10.86 -0.60 4.72
CA PHE A 141 11.82 0.50 4.62
C PHE A 141 13.18 -0.01 5.07
N ASP A 142 14.16 0.07 4.19
CA ASP A 142 15.54 -0.28 4.50
C ASP A 142 16.33 0.96 4.90
N GLY A 143 17.09 0.87 5.98
CA GLY A 143 17.88 1.98 6.53
C GLY A 143 19.15 2.32 5.74
N VAL A 144 19.50 1.50 4.78
CA VAL A 144 20.63 1.74 3.84
C VAL A 144 20.02 1.91 2.46
N GLY A 145 19.80 3.13 2.04
CA GLY A 145 19.60 3.71 0.71
C GLY A 145 19.26 2.88 -0.52
N ASP A 146 18.78 1.66 -0.37
CA ASP A 146 18.39 0.82 -1.50
C ASP A 146 16.92 0.38 -1.34
N GLU A 147 16.09 0.83 -2.26
CA GLU A 147 14.66 0.54 -2.32
C GLU A 147 14.45 -0.88 -2.87
N THR A 148 14.68 -1.89 -2.07
CA THR A 148 14.25 -3.24 -2.42
C THR A 148 12.85 -3.49 -1.88
N THR A 149 11.85 -3.18 -2.66
CA THR A 149 10.49 -3.63 -2.44
C THR A 149 10.40 -5.13 -2.66
N SER A 150 10.59 -5.92 -1.62
CA SER A 150 10.26 -7.33 -1.70
C SER A 150 8.73 -7.48 -1.71
N THR A 151 8.20 -7.62 -2.89
CA THR A 151 6.82 -8.06 -3.10
C THR A 151 6.75 -9.52 -2.75
N THR A 152 6.42 -9.87 -1.53
CA THR A 152 5.97 -11.22 -1.23
C THR A 152 4.55 -11.33 -1.75
N GLY A 153 4.43 -11.76 -2.99
CA GLY A 153 3.18 -12.23 -3.51
C GLY A 153 2.78 -13.46 -2.72
N ASP A 154 1.74 -13.35 -1.93
CA ASP A 154 1.16 -14.51 -1.28
C ASP A 154 0.53 -15.38 -2.34
N GLY A 155 1.14 -16.56 -2.49
CA GLY A 155 0.63 -17.60 -3.37
C GLY A 155 -0.61 -18.20 -2.77
N ALA A 156 -1.68 -18.12 -3.53
CA ALA A 156 -2.91 -18.87 -3.30
C ALA A 156 -2.61 -20.39 -3.23
N TYR A 157 -3.17 -21.01 -2.24
CA TYR A 157 -3.65 -22.37 -2.33
C TYR A 157 -5.16 -22.38 -2.19
#